data_bb11077596816969b565e3e9099f2ae0
#
_entry.id   bb11077596816969b565e3e9099f2ae0
#
_cell.length_a   1.000
_cell.length_b   1.000
_cell.length_c   1.000
_cell.angle_alpha   90.00
_cell.angle_beta   90.00
_cell.angle_gamma   90.00
#
_symmetry.space_group_name_H-M   'P 1'
#
loop_
_entity.id
_entity.type
_entity.pdbx_description
1 polymer ?
#
loop_
_entity_poly.entity_id
_entity_poly.type
_entity_poly.pdbx_seq_one_letter_code
_entity_poly.pdbx_strand_id
1 'polypeptide(L)'
;MCIRDSHYRTRLTHTLEVSQNARTIAKALRLNEDLVEAIALGHDLGHTPFGHAGERILNELCEEGYRHNEQSVRIVEKLEKDGKGLNLTWEVRDGILNHQTSMMPHTLEGKIVRLSDKIAYINHDIDDAIRAKVMSEEDIPLEIRKVLGMTTKERLNTLIHNIIMNLSLI
;
A
#
# COMPACT_ATOMS: atom_id res chain seq x y z
N MET A 1 -16.66 -6.65 19.00
CA MET A 1 -16.46 -7.20 17.66
C MET A 1 -15.07 -7.78 17.60
N CYS A 2 -14.92 -9.10 17.66
CA CYS A 2 -13.60 -9.75 17.62
C CYS A 2 -13.04 -9.69 16.21
N ILE A 3 -12.01 -8.89 16.02
CA ILE A 3 -11.32 -8.66 14.74
C ILE A 3 -10.54 -9.91 14.27
N ARG A 4 -10.57 -11.02 15.02
CA ARG A 4 -9.77 -12.24 14.75
C ARG A 4 -10.34 -13.18 13.68
N ASP A 5 -11.60 -13.04 13.30
CA ASP A 5 -12.27 -13.96 12.38
C ASP A 5 -12.81 -13.25 11.13
N SER A 6 -12.19 -12.13 10.71
CA SER A 6 -12.58 -11.53 9.45
C SER A 6 -12.12 -12.41 8.29
N HIS A 7 -13.06 -12.92 7.52
CA HIS A 7 -12.79 -13.53 6.23
C HIS A 7 -12.12 -12.55 5.25
N TYR A 8 -12.10 -11.27 5.61
CA TYR A 8 -11.51 -10.18 4.85
C TYR A 8 -10.20 -9.74 5.48
N ARG A 9 -9.27 -9.27 4.66
CA ARG A 9 -7.96 -8.79 5.12
C ARG A 9 -8.09 -7.54 5.97
N THR A 10 -7.34 -7.51 7.07
CA THR A 10 -7.25 -6.33 7.92
C THR A 10 -6.23 -5.34 7.35
N ARG A 11 -6.30 -4.07 7.75
CA ARG A 11 -5.27 -3.08 7.39
C ARG A 11 -3.88 -3.50 7.80
N LEU A 12 -3.74 -4.09 8.99
CA LEU A 12 -2.45 -4.58 9.44
C LEU A 12 -1.87 -5.65 8.51
N THR A 13 -2.70 -6.58 8.05
CA THR A 13 -2.27 -7.62 7.09
C THR A 13 -1.86 -7.00 5.77
N HIS A 14 -2.62 -6.02 5.27
CA HIS A 14 -2.28 -5.27 4.07
C HIS A 14 -0.92 -4.55 4.23
N THR A 15 -0.75 -3.78 5.29
CA THR A 15 0.50 -3.06 5.58
C THR A 15 1.71 -4.00 5.62
N LEU A 16 1.58 -5.18 6.25
CA LEU A 16 2.66 -6.17 6.31
C LEU A 16 2.96 -6.78 4.94
N GLU A 17 1.96 -7.03 4.10
CA GLU A 17 2.16 -7.51 2.74
C GLU A 17 2.82 -6.45 1.85
N VAL A 18 2.41 -5.18 1.95
CA VAL A 18 3.08 -4.07 1.28
C VAL A 18 4.55 -4.01 1.68
N SER A 19 4.83 -4.07 2.98
CA SER A 19 6.19 -4.08 3.51
C SER A 19 7.01 -5.27 2.98
N GLN A 20 6.45 -6.46 2.98
CA GLN A 20 7.12 -7.67 2.49
C GLN A 20 7.43 -7.58 0.98
N ASN A 21 6.47 -7.16 0.18
CA ASN A 21 6.64 -6.99 -1.27
C ASN A 21 7.71 -5.93 -1.57
N ALA A 22 7.59 -4.77 -0.92
CA ALA A 22 8.49 -3.65 -1.12
C ALA A 22 9.93 -3.98 -0.69
N ARG A 23 10.13 -4.65 0.47
CA ARG A 23 11.45 -5.11 0.91
C ARG A 23 12.05 -6.15 -0.01
N THR A 24 11.23 -7.06 -0.56
CA THR A 24 11.70 -8.05 -1.55
C THR A 24 12.28 -7.37 -2.78
N ILE A 25 11.59 -6.35 -3.29
CA ILE A 25 12.04 -5.54 -4.42
C ILE A 25 13.31 -4.75 -4.04
N ALA A 26 13.29 -4.04 -2.92
CA ALA A 26 14.42 -3.24 -2.45
C ALA A 26 15.69 -4.08 -2.28
N LYS A 27 15.57 -5.28 -1.69
CA LYS A 27 16.68 -6.22 -1.53
C LYS A 27 17.27 -6.67 -2.87
N ALA A 28 16.43 -7.00 -3.84
CA ALA A 28 16.87 -7.40 -5.16
C ALA A 28 17.62 -6.27 -5.89
N LEU A 29 17.20 -5.03 -5.66
CA LEU A 29 17.78 -3.82 -6.25
C LEU A 29 18.91 -3.20 -5.42
N ARG A 30 19.25 -3.78 -4.27
CA ARG A 30 20.26 -3.28 -3.32
C ARG A 30 19.97 -1.86 -2.82
N LEU A 31 18.70 -1.56 -2.60
CA LEU A 31 18.22 -0.32 -2.00
C LEU A 31 18.07 -0.49 -0.48
N ASN A 32 17.73 0.59 0.20
CA ASN A 32 17.59 0.61 1.66
C ASN A 32 16.29 -0.06 2.12
N GLU A 33 16.41 -1.32 2.61
CA GLU A 33 15.26 -2.11 3.08
C GLU A 33 14.60 -1.49 4.31
N ASP A 34 15.36 -0.85 5.22
CA ASP A 34 14.83 -0.24 6.44
C ASP A 34 14.01 1.01 6.11
N LEU A 35 14.44 1.81 5.13
CA LEU A 35 13.68 2.95 4.63
C LEU A 35 12.35 2.49 4.01
N VAL A 36 12.38 1.46 3.18
CA VAL A 36 11.19 0.86 2.57
C VAL A 36 10.22 0.37 3.65
N GLU A 37 10.72 -0.34 4.67
CA GLU A 37 9.88 -0.85 5.76
C GLU A 37 9.24 0.29 6.54
N ALA A 38 10.00 1.32 6.90
CA ALA A 38 9.49 2.47 7.63
C ALA A 38 8.38 3.21 6.87
N ILE A 39 8.55 3.42 5.56
CA ILE A 39 7.53 4.03 4.70
C ILE A 39 6.30 3.12 4.65
N ALA A 40 6.47 1.83 4.40
CA ALA A 40 5.38 0.87 4.28
C ALA A 40 4.57 0.76 5.56
N LEU A 41 5.21 0.76 6.74
CA LEU A 41 4.50 0.72 8.02
C LEU A 41 3.73 2.01 8.32
N GLY A 42 4.18 3.14 7.79
CA GLY A 42 3.59 4.46 8.05
C GLY A 42 2.53 4.92 7.05
N HIS A 43 2.50 4.37 5.83
CA HIS A 43 1.75 4.95 4.72
C HIS A 43 0.24 5.09 5.01
N ASP A 44 -0.37 4.12 5.67
CA ASP A 44 -1.83 3.99 5.86
C ASP A 44 -2.32 4.33 7.29
N LEU A 45 -1.46 4.88 8.15
CA LEU A 45 -1.82 5.20 9.55
C LEU A 45 -2.99 6.17 9.67
N GLY A 46 -3.10 7.12 8.75
CA GLY A 46 -4.16 8.13 8.72
C GLY A 46 -5.46 7.68 8.04
N HIS A 47 -5.56 6.44 7.63
CA HIS A 47 -6.73 5.99 6.89
C HIS A 47 -7.97 5.88 7.79
N THR A 48 -9.12 6.29 7.29
CA THR A 48 -10.38 6.37 8.01
C THR A 48 -11.10 5.03 8.16
N PRO A 49 -12.01 4.86 9.13
CA PRO A 49 -13.01 3.80 9.08
C PRO A 49 -13.79 3.88 7.76
N PHE A 50 -14.17 2.73 7.22
CA PHE A 50 -14.86 2.57 5.92
C PHE A 50 -14.04 2.98 4.69
N GLY A 51 -12.71 3.02 4.79
CA GLY A 51 -11.81 3.24 3.67
C GLY A 51 -12.03 4.58 2.95
N HIS A 52 -11.91 4.57 1.63
CA HIS A 52 -12.09 5.77 0.81
C HIS A 52 -13.52 6.38 0.88
N ALA A 53 -14.54 5.58 1.24
CA ALA A 53 -15.88 6.13 1.46
C ALA A 53 -15.90 7.04 2.70
N GLY A 54 -15.26 6.61 3.80
CA GLY A 54 -15.12 7.43 5.00
C GLY A 54 -14.26 8.66 4.75
N GLU A 55 -13.17 8.52 3.98
CA GLU A 55 -12.30 9.63 3.60
C GLU A 55 -13.07 10.72 2.82
N ARG A 56 -13.90 10.33 1.85
CA ARG A 56 -14.74 11.30 1.12
C ARG A 56 -15.66 12.08 2.03
N ILE A 57 -16.34 11.40 2.94
CA ILE A 57 -17.26 12.07 3.88
C ILE A 57 -16.50 13.02 4.81
N LEU A 58 -15.35 12.59 5.34
CA LEU A 58 -14.53 13.49 6.17
C LEU A 58 -13.99 14.67 5.37
N ASN A 59 -13.60 14.46 4.12
CA ASN A 59 -13.14 15.55 3.25
C ASN A 59 -14.24 16.59 2.98
N GLU A 60 -15.52 16.18 2.92
CA GLU A 60 -16.65 17.08 2.78
C GLU A 60 -17.02 17.81 4.07
N LEU A 61 -16.83 17.14 5.23
CA LEU A 61 -17.22 17.70 6.53
C LEU A 61 -16.14 18.58 7.16
N CYS A 62 -14.87 18.36 6.85
CA CYS A 62 -13.76 19.15 7.37
C CYS A 62 -13.55 20.41 6.51
N GLU A 63 -13.50 21.58 7.13
CA GLU A 63 -13.28 22.85 6.42
C GLU A 63 -11.97 22.88 5.62
N GLU A 64 -10.91 22.25 6.15
CA GLU A 64 -9.58 22.13 5.50
C GLU A 64 -9.48 20.91 4.59
N GLY A 65 -10.58 20.15 4.45
CA GLY A 65 -10.57 18.86 3.77
C GLY A 65 -9.91 17.74 4.59
N TYR A 66 -9.87 16.54 4.03
CA TYR A 66 -9.23 15.38 4.67
C TYR A 66 -8.60 14.46 3.63
N ARG A 67 -7.33 14.13 3.84
CA ARG A 67 -6.60 13.13 3.05
C ARG A 67 -5.83 12.20 3.98
N HIS A 68 -5.97 10.90 3.78
CA HIS A 68 -5.35 9.91 4.67
C HIS A 68 -3.82 9.97 4.67
N ASN A 69 -3.18 10.28 3.55
CA ASN A 69 -1.73 10.44 3.45
C ASN A 69 -1.21 11.64 4.26
N GLU A 70 -1.90 12.77 4.20
CA GLU A 70 -1.59 13.96 5.02
C GLU A 70 -1.81 13.68 6.51
N GLN A 71 -2.91 12.98 6.83
CA GLN A 71 -3.18 12.55 8.19
C GLN A 71 -2.16 11.54 8.71
N SER A 72 -1.65 10.62 7.85
CA SER A 72 -0.57 9.70 8.21
C SER A 72 0.69 10.48 8.65
N VAL A 73 1.08 11.49 7.88
CA VAL A 73 2.21 12.36 8.24
C VAL A 73 1.92 13.12 9.54
N ARG A 74 0.71 13.66 9.71
CA ARG A 74 0.33 14.36 10.95
C ARG A 74 0.39 13.45 12.17
N ILE A 75 -0.01 12.19 12.06
CA ILE A 75 0.08 11.21 13.15
C ILE A 75 1.53 11.04 13.57
N VAL A 76 2.43 10.73 12.65
CA VAL A 76 3.84 10.45 12.96
C VAL A 76 4.62 11.70 13.38
N GLU A 77 4.25 12.89 12.95
CA GLU A 77 4.93 14.14 13.31
C GLU A 77 4.40 14.81 14.57
N LYS A 78 3.09 14.70 14.83
CA LYS A 78 2.43 15.55 15.85
C LYS A 78 1.63 14.80 16.90
N LEU A 79 1.11 13.61 16.61
CA LEU A 79 0.20 12.92 17.54
C LEU A 79 0.89 11.84 18.36
N GLU A 80 1.84 11.12 17.76
CA GLU A 80 2.57 10.06 18.45
C GLU A 80 3.44 10.60 19.60
N LYS A 81 3.75 9.72 20.56
CA LYS A 81 4.57 10.02 21.75
C LYS A 81 4.09 11.26 22.53
N ASP A 82 2.79 11.30 22.83
CA ASP A 82 2.18 12.39 23.61
C ASP A 82 2.41 13.76 22.96
N GLY A 83 2.25 13.84 21.65
CA GLY A 83 2.37 15.08 20.89
C GLY A 83 3.79 15.48 20.48
N LYS A 84 4.79 14.61 20.73
CA LYS A 84 6.20 14.88 20.38
C LYS A 84 6.57 14.40 18.97
N GLY A 85 5.76 13.50 18.41
CA GLY A 85 6.04 12.85 17.15
C GLY A 85 7.17 11.83 17.20
N LEU A 86 7.37 11.11 16.10
CA LEU A 86 8.37 10.04 16.00
C LEU A 86 9.75 10.52 15.54
N ASN A 87 9.89 11.79 15.13
CA ASN A 87 11.14 12.35 14.59
C ASN A 87 11.67 11.55 13.39
N LEU A 88 10.80 11.21 12.44
CA LEU A 88 11.18 10.47 11.23
C LEU A 88 11.99 11.34 10.28
N THR A 89 12.85 10.69 9.48
CA THR A 89 13.62 11.39 8.42
C THR A 89 12.69 11.95 7.34
N TRP A 90 13.22 12.90 6.57
CA TRP A 90 12.46 13.48 5.46
C TRP A 90 12.01 12.43 4.44
N GLU A 91 12.88 11.47 4.11
CA GLU A 91 12.64 10.42 3.13
C GLU A 91 11.46 9.52 3.53
N VAL A 92 11.35 9.20 4.82
CA VAL A 92 10.20 8.42 5.34
C VAL A 92 8.92 9.22 5.20
N ARG A 93 8.93 10.50 5.59
CA ARG A 93 7.75 11.38 5.51
C ARG A 93 7.34 11.65 4.07
N ASP A 94 8.31 11.86 3.17
CA ASP A 94 8.05 12.00 1.73
C ASP A 94 7.39 10.75 1.16
N GLY A 95 7.90 9.57 1.49
CA GLY A 95 7.32 8.30 1.07
C GLY A 95 5.90 8.09 1.58
N ILE A 96 5.63 8.41 2.85
CA ILE A 96 4.29 8.34 3.44
C ILE A 96 3.34 9.33 2.74
N LEU A 97 3.76 10.58 2.55
CA LEU A 97 2.92 11.62 1.96
C LEU A 97 2.56 11.31 0.50
N ASN A 98 3.51 10.81 -0.26
CA ASN A 98 3.42 10.71 -1.71
C ASN A 98 3.14 9.29 -2.23
N HIS A 99 2.68 8.34 -1.36
CA HIS A 99 2.41 6.96 -1.78
C HIS A 99 1.19 6.83 -2.70
N GLN A 100 0.26 7.77 -2.70
CA GLN A 100 -0.95 7.73 -3.52
C GLN A 100 -0.66 7.69 -5.02
N THR A 101 -1.58 7.10 -5.80
CA THR A 101 -1.42 6.96 -7.26
C THR A 101 -1.25 8.29 -8.00
N SER A 102 -1.87 9.36 -7.51
CA SER A 102 -1.79 10.72 -8.08
C SER A 102 -0.49 11.46 -7.73
N MET A 103 0.32 10.92 -6.84
CA MET A 103 1.54 11.56 -6.33
C MET A 103 2.77 10.70 -6.63
N MET A 104 3.97 11.27 -6.46
CA MET A 104 5.21 10.57 -6.75
C MET A 104 6.25 10.87 -5.66
N PRO A 105 6.69 9.85 -4.89
CA PRO A 105 7.79 10.01 -3.95
C PRO A 105 9.11 10.38 -4.65
N HIS A 106 9.97 11.11 -3.96
CA HIS A 106 11.27 11.50 -4.50
C HIS A 106 12.29 10.36 -4.49
N THR A 107 12.23 9.49 -3.46
CA THR A 107 13.16 8.37 -3.33
C THR A 107 12.70 7.15 -4.12
N LEU A 108 13.65 6.31 -4.57
CA LEU A 108 13.33 5.03 -5.22
C LEU A 108 12.59 4.10 -4.26
N GLU A 109 12.97 4.10 -2.99
CA GLU A 109 12.32 3.34 -1.93
C GLU A 109 10.84 3.72 -1.78
N GLY A 110 10.54 5.01 -1.75
CA GLY A 110 9.15 5.50 -1.73
C GLY A 110 8.35 5.07 -2.96
N LYS A 111 8.96 5.14 -4.15
CA LYS A 111 8.34 4.67 -5.41
C LYS A 111 8.04 3.17 -5.37
N ILE A 112 8.94 2.36 -4.80
CA ILE A 112 8.75 0.92 -4.63
C ILE A 112 7.58 0.64 -3.68
N VAL A 113 7.48 1.36 -2.56
CA VAL A 113 6.35 1.21 -1.63
C VAL A 113 5.04 1.56 -2.33
N ARG A 114 4.97 2.67 -3.06
CA ARG A 114 3.79 3.08 -3.83
C ARG A 114 3.33 2.01 -4.84
N LEU A 115 4.27 1.34 -5.51
CA LEU A 115 3.94 0.24 -6.44
C LEU A 115 3.52 -1.03 -5.69
N SER A 116 4.19 -1.34 -4.59
CA SER A 116 3.89 -2.51 -3.76
C SER A 116 2.51 -2.41 -3.11
N ASP A 117 2.12 -1.21 -2.65
CA ASP A 117 0.78 -0.92 -2.17
C ASP A 117 -0.27 -1.20 -3.25
N LYS A 118 -0.05 -0.68 -4.47
CA LYS A 118 -0.95 -0.91 -5.60
C LYS A 118 -1.09 -2.39 -5.97
N ILE A 119 0.02 -3.14 -5.98
CA ILE A 119 0.01 -4.59 -6.24
C ILE A 119 -0.76 -5.32 -5.15
N ALA A 120 -0.52 -4.97 -3.88
CA ALA A 120 -1.18 -5.61 -2.75
C ALA A 120 -2.69 -5.39 -2.80
N TYR A 121 -3.15 -4.14 -2.93
CA TYR A 121 -4.58 -3.85 -2.90
C TYR A 121 -5.34 -4.48 -4.08
N ILE A 122 -4.78 -4.47 -5.31
CA ILE A 122 -5.44 -5.09 -6.47
C ILE A 122 -5.58 -6.61 -6.27
N ASN A 123 -4.55 -7.28 -5.77
CA ASN A 123 -4.63 -8.72 -5.50
C ASN A 123 -5.60 -9.03 -4.35
N HIS A 124 -5.68 -8.16 -3.33
CA HIS A 124 -6.65 -8.30 -2.24
C HIS A 124 -8.09 -8.17 -2.74
N ASP A 125 -8.37 -7.15 -3.57
CA ASP A 125 -9.70 -6.93 -4.14
C ASP A 125 -10.15 -8.12 -4.98
N ILE A 126 -9.25 -8.69 -5.79
CA ILE A 126 -9.53 -9.91 -6.57
C ILE A 126 -9.81 -11.10 -5.64
N ASP A 127 -8.95 -11.36 -4.66
CA ASP A 127 -9.10 -12.47 -3.73
C ASP A 127 -10.39 -12.35 -2.91
N ASP A 128 -10.73 -11.14 -2.46
CA ASP A 128 -11.94 -10.88 -1.69
C ASP A 128 -13.19 -11.01 -2.56
N ALA A 129 -13.17 -10.58 -3.82
CA ALA A 129 -14.27 -10.76 -4.76
C ALA A 129 -14.52 -12.25 -5.09
N ILE A 130 -13.45 -13.03 -5.27
CA ILE A 130 -13.54 -14.49 -5.48
C ILE A 130 -14.10 -15.17 -4.22
N ARG A 131 -13.61 -14.81 -3.04
CA ARG A 131 -14.07 -15.33 -1.77
C ARG A 131 -15.53 -15.00 -1.49
N ALA A 132 -15.96 -13.79 -1.83
CA ALA A 132 -17.35 -13.37 -1.75
C ALA A 132 -18.25 -13.98 -2.84
N LYS A 133 -17.68 -14.77 -3.75
CA LYS A 133 -18.37 -15.37 -4.91
C LYS A 133 -19.04 -14.33 -5.83
N VAL A 134 -18.48 -13.15 -5.89
CA VAL A 134 -18.88 -12.07 -6.82
C VAL A 134 -18.21 -12.27 -8.19
N MET A 135 -17.02 -12.87 -8.20
CA MET A 135 -16.28 -13.25 -9.40
C MET A 135 -15.52 -14.57 -9.19
N SER A 136 -15.01 -15.13 -10.27
CA SER A 136 -14.11 -16.27 -10.30
C SER A 136 -12.78 -15.90 -11.00
N GLU A 137 -11.77 -16.74 -10.90
CA GLU A 137 -10.50 -16.51 -11.66
C GLU A 137 -10.75 -16.50 -13.18
N GLU A 138 -11.75 -17.19 -13.67
CA GLU A 138 -12.12 -17.25 -15.09
C GLU A 138 -12.70 -15.94 -15.61
N ASP A 139 -13.24 -15.09 -14.74
CA ASP A 139 -13.76 -13.76 -15.11
C ASP A 139 -12.64 -12.77 -15.43
N ILE A 140 -11.41 -13.05 -15.00
CA ILE A 140 -10.24 -12.28 -15.40
C ILE A 140 -9.91 -12.66 -16.87
N PRO A 141 -9.84 -11.69 -17.79
CA PRO A 141 -9.57 -11.97 -19.20
C PRO A 141 -8.37 -12.89 -19.43
N LEU A 142 -8.53 -13.90 -20.26
CA LEU A 142 -7.51 -14.92 -20.50
C LEU A 142 -6.16 -14.33 -20.97
N GLU A 143 -6.21 -13.26 -21.73
CA GLU A 143 -5.01 -12.54 -22.21
C GLU A 143 -4.22 -11.95 -21.04
N ILE A 144 -4.90 -11.40 -20.04
CA ILE A 144 -4.28 -10.89 -18.82
C ILE A 144 -3.69 -12.04 -17.98
N ARG A 145 -4.46 -13.12 -17.80
CA ARG A 145 -3.98 -14.31 -17.06
C ARG A 145 -2.76 -14.95 -17.71
N LYS A 146 -2.70 -15.01 -19.04
CA LYS A 146 -1.52 -15.54 -19.77
C LYS A 146 -0.26 -14.72 -19.51
N VAL A 147 -0.38 -13.41 -19.33
CA VAL A 147 0.75 -12.51 -19.11
C VAL A 147 1.14 -12.46 -17.63
N LEU A 148 0.17 -12.33 -16.75
CA LEU A 148 0.42 -12.12 -15.33
C LEU A 148 0.50 -13.40 -14.49
N GLY A 149 -0.12 -14.48 -14.95
CA GLY A 149 -0.24 -15.75 -14.24
C GLY A 149 -1.69 -16.17 -14.02
N MET A 150 -1.91 -17.48 -13.85
CA MET A 150 -3.23 -18.10 -13.70
C MET A 150 -3.73 -18.11 -12.25
N THR A 151 -2.86 -17.81 -11.31
CA THR A 151 -3.13 -17.79 -9.86
C THR A 151 -2.65 -16.50 -9.25
N THR A 152 -3.21 -16.10 -8.10
CA THR A 152 -2.76 -14.93 -7.32
C THR A 152 -1.25 -14.98 -7.04
N LYS A 153 -0.71 -16.17 -6.70
CA LYS A 153 0.72 -16.33 -6.44
C LYS A 153 1.59 -16.05 -7.68
N GLU A 154 1.18 -16.58 -8.83
CA GLU A 154 1.91 -16.34 -10.08
C GLU A 154 1.82 -14.87 -10.49
N ARG A 155 0.64 -14.29 -10.38
CA ARG A 155 0.37 -12.87 -10.67
C ARG A 155 1.26 -11.95 -9.84
N LEU A 156 1.30 -12.19 -8.52
CA LEU A 156 2.14 -11.43 -7.60
C LEU A 156 3.63 -11.55 -7.96
N ASN A 157 4.10 -12.79 -8.20
CA ASN A 157 5.49 -13.03 -8.57
C ASN A 157 5.87 -12.35 -9.89
N THR A 158 5.00 -12.40 -10.89
CA THR A 158 5.22 -11.76 -12.19
C THR A 158 5.33 -10.23 -12.03
N LEU A 159 4.43 -9.62 -11.26
CA LEU A 159 4.43 -8.17 -11.03
C LEU A 159 5.69 -7.72 -10.28
N ILE A 160 6.08 -8.41 -9.22
CA ILE A 160 7.30 -8.10 -8.46
C ILE A 160 8.55 -8.25 -9.34
N HIS A 161 8.64 -9.36 -10.08
CA HIS A 161 9.77 -9.61 -10.98
C HIS A 161 9.86 -8.54 -12.08
N ASN A 162 8.71 -8.13 -12.63
CA ASN A 162 8.67 -7.09 -13.66
C ASN A 162 9.18 -5.74 -13.14
N ILE A 163 8.82 -5.36 -11.92
CA ILE A 163 9.36 -4.13 -11.29
C ILE A 163 10.89 -4.23 -11.15
N ILE A 164 11.40 -5.37 -10.65
CA ILE A 164 12.84 -5.55 -10.45
C ILE A 164 13.59 -5.43 -11.78
N MET A 165 13.07 -6.02 -12.87
CA MET A 165 13.74 -6.02 -14.18
C MET A 165 13.62 -4.69 -14.93
N ASN A 166 12.60 -3.89 -14.65
CA ASN A 166 12.29 -2.68 -15.39
C ASN A 166 12.35 -1.39 -14.54
N LEU A 167 13.07 -1.41 -13.41
CA LEU A 167 13.16 -0.25 -12.51
C LEU A 167 13.69 1.01 -13.19
N SER A 168 14.44 0.88 -14.30
CA SER A 168 14.87 2.01 -15.12
C SER A 168 13.72 2.81 -15.74
N LEU A 169 12.47 2.31 -15.63
CA LEU A 169 11.25 2.94 -16.13
C LEU A 169 10.45 3.66 -15.04
N ILE A 170 10.91 3.65 -13.79
CA ILE A 170 10.32 4.30 -12.61
C ILE A 170 11.16 5.52 -12.21
#